data_cffae682cd17496ada026877e0095d83
#
_entry.id   cffae682cd17496ada026877e0095d83
#
_cell.length_a   1.000
_cell.length_b   1.000
_cell.length_c   1.000
_cell.angle_alpha   90.00
_cell.angle_beta   90.00
_cell.angle_gamma   90.00
#
_symmetry.space_group_name_H-M   'P 1'
#
loop_
_entity.id
_entity.type
_entity.pdbx_description
1 polymer ?
#
loop_
_entity_poly.entity_id
_entity_poly.type
_entity_poly.pdbx_seq_one_letter_code
_entity_poly.pdbx_strand_id
1 'polypeptide(L)'
;DIYWCTADIGWITSHSYILYGPLSNGATTIMFEGIPSFPDYSRFWQIVEKYRVNQFYTAPTAIRALAKQGSSFLKNCDLSSLKVLGTVGEPINEEAWQWYNKYVGRNNCPIVDTWWQTETGGILISSIPKVIPDKPTFATKPFIGIQPILLDEKGDELKEFNTVGKLCIQYPWPSIARTIWGDHKRYINTYFSAFENKYFTGD
;
A
#
# COMPACT_ATOMS: atom_id res chain seq x y z
N ASP A 1 -7.25 -16.28 7.16
CA ASP A 1 -7.24 -14.93 7.75
C ASP A 1 -8.42 -14.11 7.23
N ILE A 2 -8.83 -13.14 8.04
CA ILE A 2 -9.84 -12.13 7.68
C ILE A 2 -9.10 -10.84 7.34
N TYR A 3 -9.27 -10.41 6.11
CA TYR A 3 -8.59 -9.26 5.53
C TYR A 3 -9.59 -8.12 5.27
N TRP A 4 -9.21 -6.91 5.57
CA TRP A 4 -10.00 -5.73 5.29
C TRP A 4 -9.16 -4.62 4.69
N CYS A 5 -9.48 -4.24 3.45
CA CYS A 5 -8.96 -3.04 2.80
C CYS A 5 -10.09 -2.01 2.70
N THR A 6 -9.80 -0.76 3.06
CA THR A 6 -10.79 0.32 3.06
C THR A 6 -10.79 1.17 1.80
N ALA A 7 -10.05 0.75 0.77
CA ALA A 7 -10.02 1.47 -0.50
C ALA A 7 -11.39 1.46 -1.19
N ASP A 8 -11.71 2.56 -1.87
CA ASP A 8 -12.90 2.68 -2.70
C ASP A 8 -12.83 1.70 -3.88
N ILE A 9 -13.97 1.04 -4.18
CA ILE A 9 -14.05 0.03 -5.25
C ILE A 9 -13.83 0.57 -6.66
N GLY A 10 -13.86 1.88 -6.84
CA GLY A 10 -13.51 2.54 -8.10
C GLY A 10 -12.01 2.59 -8.39
N TRP A 11 -11.15 2.28 -7.41
CA TRP A 11 -9.71 2.27 -7.57
C TRP A 11 -9.16 0.86 -7.78
N ILE A 12 -8.02 0.77 -8.49
CA ILE A 12 -7.30 -0.50 -8.72
C ILE A 12 -6.95 -1.22 -7.40
N THR A 13 -6.69 -0.48 -6.32
CA THR A 13 -6.38 -1.06 -5.02
C THR A 13 -7.46 -2.03 -4.56
N SER A 14 -8.74 -1.71 -4.74
CA SER A 14 -9.81 -2.63 -4.37
C SER A 14 -9.90 -3.82 -5.31
N HIS A 15 -9.63 -3.66 -6.59
CA HIS A 15 -9.60 -4.79 -7.52
C HIS A 15 -8.50 -5.78 -7.14
N SER A 16 -7.28 -5.29 -6.93
CA SER A 16 -6.14 -6.14 -6.57
C SER A 16 -6.22 -6.65 -5.12
N TYR A 17 -6.62 -5.78 -4.17
CA TYR A 17 -6.46 -6.03 -2.73
C TYR A 17 -7.77 -6.03 -1.90
N ILE A 18 -8.94 -6.06 -2.53
CA ILE A 18 -10.20 -6.48 -1.90
C ILE A 18 -10.71 -7.76 -2.55
N LEU A 19 -10.65 -7.84 -3.88
CA LEU A 19 -11.21 -8.97 -4.62
C LEU A 19 -10.15 -10.00 -4.98
N TYR A 20 -9.31 -9.72 -5.98
CA TYR A 20 -8.48 -10.77 -6.59
C TYR A 20 -7.42 -11.35 -5.66
N GLY A 21 -6.61 -10.50 -5.04
CA GLY A 21 -5.52 -10.94 -4.17
C GLY A 21 -6.00 -11.77 -2.96
N PRO A 22 -6.86 -11.23 -2.10
CA PRO A 22 -7.33 -11.96 -0.92
C PRO A 22 -8.09 -13.24 -1.28
N LEU A 23 -9.01 -13.19 -2.23
CA LEU A 23 -9.84 -14.35 -2.58
C LEU A 23 -9.03 -15.47 -3.25
N SER A 24 -8.07 -15.14 -4.12
CA SER A 24 -7.19 -16.15 -4.74
C SER A 24 -6.28 -16.84 -3.72
N ASN A 25 -6.04 -16.21 -2.58
CA ASN A 25 -5.29 -16.78 -1.45
C ASN A 25 -6.20 -17.45 -0.39
N GLY A 26 -7.50 -17.61 -0.67
CA GLY A 26 -8.44 -18.22 0.27
C GLY A 26 -8.69 -17.40 1.54
N ALA A 27 -8.42 -16.11 1.51
CA ALA A 27 -8.74 -15.23 2.62
C ALA A 27 -10.21 -14.78 2.57
N THR A 28 -10.80 -14.54 3.74
CA THR A 28 -12.09 -13.85 3.84
C THR A 28 -11.81 -12.35 3.69
N THR A 29 -12.48 -11.70 2.75
CA THR A 29 -12.37 -10.24 2.56
C THR A 29 -13.64 -9.54 3.04
N ILE A 30 -13.44 -8.34 3.61
CA ILE A 30 -14.56 -7.49 4.04
C ILE A 30 -14.77 -6.39 3.00
N MET A 31 -16.01 -6.25 2.53
CA MET A 31 -16.47 -5.11 1.75
C MET A 31 -17.32 -4.23 2.66
N PHE A 32 -16.95 -2.96 2.77
CA PHE A 32 -17.58 -2.01 3.68
C PHE A 32 -18.21 -0.85 2.91
N GLU A 33 -19.51 -0.69 3.06
CA GLU A 33 -20.27 0.46 2.56
C GLU A 33 -20.43 1.47 3.71
N GLY A 34 -19.62 2.53 3.69
CA GLY A 34 -19.67 3.55 4.72
C GLY A 34 -18.39 4.38 4.81
N ILE A 35 -18.37 5.27 5.78
CA ILE A 35 -17.24 6.16 6.06
C ILE A 35 -16.72 5.95 7.48
N PRO A 36 -15.44 6.29 7.77
CA PRO A 36 -14.82 6.02 9.07
C PRO A 36 -15.43 6.84 10.23
N SER A 37 -16.18 7.89 9.91
CA SER A 37 -16.73 8.84 10.89
C SER A 37 -18.20 8.65 11.22
N PHE A 38 -18.88 7.64 10.68
CA PHE A 38 -20.30 7.40 10.94
C PHE A 38 -20.55 6.05 11.61
N PRO A 39 -21.31 5.98 12.71
CA PRO A 39 -21.93 7.07 13.48
C PRO A 39 -20.94 7.94 14.25
N ASP A 40 -19.73 7.44 14.50
CA ASP A 40 -18.61 8.15 15.09
C ASP A 40 -17.27 7.55 14.65
N TYR A 41 -16.15 8.10 15.12
CA TYR A 41 -14.80 7.67 14.72
C TYR A 41 -14.33 6.32 15.30
N SER A 42 -15.15 5.62 16.07
CA SER A 42 -14.90 4.23 16.46
C SER A 42 -15.29 3.21 15.37
N ARG A 43 -15.95 3.66 14.31
CA ARG A 43 -16.57 2.79 13.29
C ARG A 43 -15.63 1.73 12.74
N PHE A 44 -14.42 2.11 12.35
CA PHE A 44 -13.44 1.15 11.83
C PHE A 44 -13.04 0.12 12.87
N TRP A 45 -12.86 0.56 14.10
CA TRP A 45 -12.43 -0.30 15.20
C TRP A 45 -13.50 -1.28 15.63
N GLN A 46 -14.76 -0.87 15.60
CA GLN A 46 -15.92 -1.76 15.80
C GLN A 46 -16.00 -2.85 14.71
N ILE A 47 -15.68 -2.53 13.46
CA ILE A 47 -15.63 -3.52 12.38
C ILE A 47 -14.48 -4.51 12.60
N VAL A 48 -13.30 -4.01 12.97
CA VAL A 48 -12.15 -4.86 13.30
C VAL A 48 -12.50 -5.83 14.42
N GLU A 49 -13.10 -5.35 15.50
CA GLU A 49 -13.55 -6.18 16.62
C GLU A 49 -14.61 -7.20 16.21
N LYS A 50 -15.69 -6.72 15.61
CA LYS A 50 -16.87 -7.54 15.23
C LYS A 50 -16.49 -8.71 14.33
N TYR A 51 -15.65 -8.46 13.34
CA TYR A 51 -15.27 -9.47 12.35
C TYR A 51 -13.92 -10.11 12.63
N ARG A 52 -13.27 -9.77 13.73
CA ARG A 52 -11.95 -10.31 14.11
C ARG A 52 -10.92 -10.17 13.00
N VAL A 53 -10.83 -8.97 12.43
CA VAL A 53 -9.92 -8.66 11.32
C VAL A 53 -8.47 -8.98 11.70
N ASN A 54 -7.75 -9.69 10.84
CA ASN A 54 -6.36 -10.03 11.04
C ASN A 54 -5.40 -9.08 10.31
N GLN A 55 -5.81 -8.61 9.14
CA GLN A 55 -4.99 -7.73 8.29
C GLN A 55 -5.84 -6.52 7.90
N PHE A 56 -5.34 -5.35 8.23
CA PHE A 56 -6.04 -4.08 7.97
C PHE A 56 -5.19 -3.18 7.08
N TYR A 57 -5.70 -2.85 5.90
CA TYR A 57 -5.02 -2.10 4.84
C TYR A 57 -5.80 -0.85 4.48
N THR A 58 -5.18 0.33 4.61
CA THR A 58 -5.87 1.60 4.45
C THR A 58 -4.94 2.70 3.94
N ALA A 59 -5.51 3.84 3.56
CA ALA A 59 -4.73 4.99 3.12
C ALA A 59 -4.20 5.82 4.31
N PRO A 60 -2.98 6.36 4.25
CA PRO A 60 -2.44 7.31 5.25
C PRO A 60 -3.35 8.50 5.53
N THR A 61 -4.09 9.00 4.54
CA THR A 61 -5.10 10.05 4.75
C THR A 61 -6.18 9.64 5.74
N ALA A 62 -6.67 8.40 5.66
CA ALA A 62 -7.65 7.89 6.63
C ALA A 62 -7.03 7.78 8.03
N ILE A 63 -5.77 7.31 8.13
CA ILE A 63 -5.04 7.22 9.40
C ILE A 63 -4.87 8.61 10.01
N ARG A 64 -4.43 9.61 9.22
CA ARG A 64 -4.29 11.00 9.70
C ARG A 64 -5.61 11.59 10.19
N ALA A 65 -6.70 11.35 9.45
CA ALA A 65 -8.03 11.81 9.84
C ALA A 65 -8.49 11.21 11.18
N LEU A 66 -8.25 9.92 11.39
CA LEU A 66 -8.57 9.22 12.63
C LEU A 66 -7.64 9.64 13.78
N ALA A 67 -6.34 9.79 13.52
CA ALA A 67 -5.36 10.23 14.50
C ALA A 67 -5.68 11.63 15.04
N LYS A 68 -6.14 12.54 14.19
CA LYS A 68 -6.57 13.89 14.58
C LYS A 68 -7.71 13.89 15.61
N GLN A 69 -8.53 12.84 15.65
CA GLN A 69 -9.61 12.68 16.62
C GLN A 69 -9.14 12.09 17.97
N GLY A 70 -7.84 11.74 18.05
CA GLY A 70 -7.26 11.14 19.23
C GLY A 70 -7.50 9.63 19.33
N SER A 71 -7.08 9.06 20.48
CA SER A 71 -7.14 7.60 20.70
C SER A 71 -8.35 7.14 21.52
N SER A 72 -9.22 8.05 21.96
CA SER A 72 -10.36 7.71 22.81
C SER A 72 -11.35 6.75 22.13
N PHE A 73 -11.51 6.87 20.83
CA PHE A 73 -12.41 6.05 20.03
C PHE A 73 -11.97 4.58 19.88
N LEU A 74 -10.71 4.26 20.26
CA LEU A 74 -10.20 2.88 20.23
C LEU A 74 -10.34 2.16 21.59
N LYS A 75 -10.58 2.91 22.69
CA LYS A 75 -10.47 2.38 24.06
C LYS A 75 -11.42 1.21 24.32
N ASN A 76 -12.61 1.23 23.76
CA ASN A 76 -13.66 0.24 24.00
C ASN A 76 -13.73 -0.83 22.88
N CYS A 77 -12.74 -0.90 22.00
CA CYS A 77 -12.71 -1.87 20.91
C CYS A 77 -11.57 -2.88 21.10
N ASP A 78 -11.88 -4.16 20.94
CA ASP A 78 -10.88 -5.22 20.97
C ASP A 78 -10.21 -5.37 19.61
N LEU A 79 -8.97 -4.87 19.50
CA LEU A 79 -8.14 -4.97 18.30
C LEU A 79 -7.14 -6.14 18.35
N SER A 80 -7.25 -7.05 19.32
CA SER A 80 -6.30 -8.15 19.53
C SER A 80 -6.20 -9.14 18.39
N SER A 81 -7.18 -9.15 17.49
CA SER A 81 -7.17 -9.99 16.29
C SER A 81 -6.22 -9.51 15.20
N LEU A 82 -5.81 -8.24 15.22
CA LEU A 82 -4.89 -7.67 14.24
C LEU A 82 -3.51 -8.33 14.32
N LYS A 83 -2.98 -8.71 13.18
CA LYS A 83 -1.66 -9.32 13.01
C LYS A 83 -0.74 -8.46 12.14
N VAL A 84 -1.30 -7.78 11.15
CA VAL A 84 -0.59 -6.93 10.19
C VAL A 84 -1.43 -5.69 9.90
N LEU A 85 -0.77 -4.55 9.88
CA LEU A 85 -1.30 -3.28 9.40
C LEU A 85 -0.64 -2.94 8.07
N GLY A 86 -1.35 -2.27 7.19
CA GLY A 86 -0.77 -1.84 5.92
C GLY A 86 -1.22 -0.46 5.50
N THR A 87 -0.42 0.19 4.65
CA THR A 87 -0.67 1.51 4.09
C THR A 87 -0.45 1.53 2.59
N VAL A 88 -1.25 2.32 1.88
CA VAL A 88 -1.29 2.37 0.42
C VAL A 88 -1.72 3.73 -0.13
N GLY A 89 -1.20 4.05 -1.31
CA GLY A 89 -1.69 5.13 -2.18
C GLY A 89 -0.98 6.45 -2.01
N GLU A 90 -0.29 6.67 -0.90
CA GLU A 90 0.53 7.86 -0.64
C GLU A 90 1.57 7.57 0.46
N PRO A 91 2.66 8.33 0.55
CA PRO A 91 3.60 8.18 1.65
C PRO A 91 2.93 8.47 3.00
N ILE A 92 3.21 7.62 4.00
CA ILE A 92 2.78 7.88 5.37
C ILE A 92 3.84 8.72 6.09
N ASN A 93 3.42 9.82 6.73
CA ASN A 93 4.31 10.60 7.57
C ASN A 93 4.57 9.91 8.91
N GLU A 94 5.68 10.25 9.55
CA GLU A 94 6.14 9.57 10.78
C GLU A 94 5.13 9.67 11.93
N GLU A 95 4.49 10.82 12.12
CA GLU A 95 3.50 11.01 13.18
C GLU A 95 2.29 10.06 13.03
N ALA A 96 1.76 9.95 11.80
CA ALA A 96 0.66 9.02 11.51
C ALA A 96 1.11 7.56 11.66
N TRP A 97 2.32 7.24 11.22
CA TRP A 97 2.90 5.91 11.39
C TRP A 97 3.02 5.53 12.87
N GLN A 98 3.57 6.43 13.71
CA GLN A 98 3.72 6.21 15.14
C GLN A 98 2.36 6.07 15.84
N TRP A 99 1.38 6.89 15.47
CA TRP A 99 0.02 6.77 15.99
C TRP A 99 -0.60 5.41 15.62
N TYR A 100 -0.46 5.00 14.36
CA TYR A 100 -0.98 3.75 13.83
C TYR A 100 -0.35 2.54 14.53
N ASN A 101 0.97 2.55 14.68
CA ASN A 101 1.72 1.53 15.42
C ASN A 101 1.27 1.43 16.88
N LYS A 102 1.26 2.57 17.58
CA LYS A 102 1.02 2.60 19.01
C LYS A 102 -0.43 2.25 19.39
N TYR A 103 -1.39 2.86 18.72
CA TYR A 103 -2.79 2.79 19.14
C TYR A 103 -3.57 1.70 18.42
N VAL A 104 -3.33 1.45 17.18
CA VAL A 104 -4.01 0.41 16.41
C VAL A 104 -3.26 -0.91 16.49
N GLY A 105 -1.97 -0.89 16.18
CA GLY A 105 -1.09 -2.06 16.23
C GLY A 105 -0.65 -2.48 17.62
N ARG A 106 -0.84 -1.61 18.63
CA ARG A 106 -0.42 -1.83 20.03
C ARG A 106 1.06 -2.22 20.16
N ASN A 107 1.91 -1.69 19.26
CA ASN A 107 3.33 -2.01 19.09
C ASN A 107 3.63 -3.50 18.81
N ASN A 108 2.64 -4.28 18.39
CA ASN A 108 2.78 -5.72 18.14
C ASN A 108 2.54 -6.11 16.67
N CYS A 109 1.94 -5.22 15.88
CA CYS A 109 1.68 -5.45 14.47
C CYS A 109 2.74 -4.76 13.62
N PRO A 110 3.41 -5.45 12.69
CA PRO A 110 4.22 -4.80 11.67
C PRO A 110 3.33 -3.89 10.80
N ILE A 111 3.88 -2.76 10.38
CA ILE A 111 3.24 -1.87 9.43
C ILE A 111 3.89 -2.04 8.07
N VAL A 112 3.15 -2.60 7.14
CA VAL A 112 3.58 -2.82 5.76
C VAL A 112 3.18 -1.60 4.93
N ASP A 113 4.12 -0.68 4.76
CA ASP A 113 3.95 0.43 3.82
C ASP A 113 4.27 -0.06 2.41
N THR A 114 3.39 0.24 1.46
CA THR A 114 3.47 -0.34 0.11
C THR A 114 3.57 0.76 -0.93
N TRP A 115 4.53 0.61 -1.83
CA TRP A 115 4.62 1.45 -3.02
C TRP A 115 4.28 0.65 -4.28
N TRP A 116 3.36 1.19 -5.05
CA TRP A 116 2.93 0.68 -6.34
C TRP A 116 1.99 1.69 -7.01
N GLN A 117 1.68 1.46 -8.26
CA GLN A 117 0.84 2.34 -9.08
C GLN A 117 -0.32 1.54 -9.70
N THR A 118 -1.31 2.24 -10.22
CA THR A 118 -2.42 1.61 -10.97
C THR A 118 -1.89 0.70 -12.08
N GLU A 119 -0.90 1.17 -12.82
CA GLU A 119 -0.30 0.51 -13.97
C GLU A 119 0.60 -0.67 -13.59
N THR A 120 1.06 -0.70 -12.37
CA THR A 120 1.86 -1.85 -11.89
C THR A 120 0.99 -3.04 -11.50
N GLY A 121 -0.30 -2.82 -11.24
CA GLY A 121 -1.29 -3.85 -10.94
C GLY A 121 -1.15 -4.49 -9.55
N GLY A 122 0.00 -4.37 -8.93
CA GLY A 122 0.33 -4.89 -7.62
C GLY A 122 1.54 -4.22 -7.00
N ILE A 123 1.85 -4.57 -5.76
CA ILE A 123 2.94 -4.01 -4.95
C ILE A 123 4.29 -4.31 -5.59
N LEU A 124 5.14 -3.28 -5.73
CA LEU A 124 6.50 -3.39 -6.24
C LEU A 124 7.56 -3.20 -5.14
N ILE A 125 7.30 -2.36 -4.14
CA ILE A 125 8.23 -2.11 -3.03
C ILE A 125 7.45 -2.21 -1.72
N SER A 126 7.95 -3.01 -0.79
CA SER A 126 7.26 -3.26 0.48
C SER A 126 8.16 -3.96 1.49
N SER A 127 7.95 -3.74 2.78
CA SER A 127 8.42 -4.64 3.81
C SER A 127 7.69 -5.99 3.73
N ILE A 128 8.31 -7.03 4.28
CA ILE A 128 7.70 -8.36 4.41
C ILE A 128 7.81 -8.77 5.89
N PRO A 129 6.69 -8.90 6.60
CA PRO A 129 6.70 -9.25 8.02
C PRO A 129 7.61 -10.43 8.34
N LYS A 130 8.48 -10.28 9.34
CA LYS A 130 9.49 -11.27 9.78
C LYS A 130 10.64 -11.55 8.80
N VAL A 131 10.63 -11.00 7.59
CA VAL A 131 11.69 -11.20 6.58
C VAL A 131 12.41 -9.89 6.28
N ILE A 132 11.65 -8.87 5.93
CA ILE A 132 12.13 -7.51 5.68
C ILE A 132 11.51 -6.61 6.74
N PRO A 133 12.32 -6.01 7.63
CA PRO A 133 11.79 -5.13 8.67
C PRO A 133 11.10 -3.92 8.06
N ASP A 134 10.04 -3.48 8.69
CA ASP A 134 9.40 -2.21 8.43
C ASP A 134 10.28 -1.04 8.92
N LYS A 135 10.09 0.09 8.30
CA LYS A 135 10.75 1.35 8.69
C LYS A 135 9.75 2.47 8.50
N PRO A 136 9.55 3.32 9.53
CA PRO A 136 8.65 4.47 9.41
C PRO A 136 8.93 5.28 8.15
N THR A 137 7.89 5.61 7.40
CA THR A 137 7.91 6.43 6.18
C THR A 137 8.55 5.80 4.93
N PHE A 138 8.95 4.54 4.97
CA PHE A 138 9.59 3.86 3.84
C PHE A 138 8.83 2.59 3.44
N ALA A 139 8.60 2.42 2.15
CA ALA A 139 8.16 1.14 1.59
C ALA A 139 9.24 0.06 1.64
N THR A 140 10.50 0.43 1.84
CA THR A 140 11.69 -0.36 2.18
C THR A 140 12.38 -1.06 1.01
N LYS A 141 11.98 -2.28 0.64
CA LYS A 141 12.73 -3.12 -0.31
C LYS A 141 11.89 -3.53 -1.51
N PRO A 142 12.54 -3.78 -2.65
CA PRO A 142 11.84 -4.37 -3.79
C PRO A 142 11.15 -5.67 -3.42
N PHE A 143 9.92 -5.85 -3.91
CA PHE A 143 9.22 -7.12 -3.79
C PHE A 143 9.90 -8.20 -4.63
N ILE A 144 9.64 -9.46 -4.31
CA ILE A 144 10.32 -10.60 -4.96
C ILE A 144 10.09 -10.56 -6.47
N GLY A 145 11.19 -10.56 -7.23
CA GLY A 145 11.18 -10.51 -8.68
C GLY A 145 11.13 -9.11 -9.29
N ILE A 146 11.02 -8.05 -8.47
CA ILE A 146 11.04 -6.66 -8.94
C ILE A 146 12.47 -6.12 -8.88
N GLN A 147 12.90 -5.46 -9.95
CA GLN A 147 14.22 -4.84 -10.05
C GLN A 147 14.09 -3.34 -10.36
N PRO A 148 13.90 -2.51 -9.31
CA PRO A 148 13.94 -1.07 -9.47
C PRO A 148 15.37 -0.60 -9.67
N ILE A 149 15.52 0.45 -10.48
CA ILE A 149 16.78 1.17 -10.70
C ILE A 149 16.51 2.67 -10.63
N LEU A 150 17.52 3.41 -10.22
CA LEU A 150 17.50 4.87 -10.30
C LEU A 150 18.35 5.32 -11.49
N LEU A 151 17.81 6.20 -12.31
CA LEU A 151 18.46 6.76 -13.47
C LEU A 151 18.64 8.27 -13.32
N ASP A 152 19.71 8.79 -13.89
CA ASP A 152 19.86 10.24 -14.07
C ASP A 152 19.05 10.73 -15.30
N GLU A 153 19.13 12.03 -15.60
CA GLU A 153 18.46 12.66 -16.75
C GLU A 153 18.95 12.12 -18.12
N LYS A 154 20.12 11.49 -18.16
CA LYS A 154 20.69 10.91 -19.39
C LYS A 154 20.33 9.42 -19.56
N GLY A 155 19.77 8.81 -18.51
CA GLY A 155 19.46 7.40 -18.46
C GLY A 155 20.59 6.52 -17.93
N ASP A 156 21.63 7.10 -17.36
CA ASP A 156 22.70 6.36 -16.71
C ASP A 156 22.27 5.92 -15.29
N GLU A 157 22.63 4.69 -14.93
CA GLU A 157 22.26 4.11 -13.65
C GLU A 157 23.05 4.74 -12.49
N LEU A 158 22.30 5.24 -11.48
CA LEU A 158 22.84 5.78 -10.24
C LEU A 158 23.03 4.65 -9.23
N LYS A 159 24.28 4.31 -8.91
CA LYS A 159 24.64 3.21 -7.99
C LYS A 159 25.06 3.66 -6.61
N GLU A 160 25.20 4.95 -6.40
CA GLU A 160 25.64 5.50 -5.13
C GLU A 160 24.53 5.49 -4.09
N PHE A 161 24.89 5.28 -2.82
CA PHE A 161 23.95 5.37 -1.71
C PHE A 161 23.53 6.84 -1.47
N ASN A 162 22.28 7.01 -0.98
CA ASN A 162 21.70 8.33 -0.68
C ASN A 162 21.61 9.26 -1.90
N THR A 163 21.46 8.69 -3.08
CA THR A 163 21.23 9.45 -4.31
C THR A 163 19.73 9.55 -4.63
N VAL A 164 19.37 10.59 -5.38
CA VAL A 164 18.02 10.80 -5.89
C VAL A 164 18.07 10.71 -7.41
N GLY A 165 17.14 9.99 -8.00
CA GLY A 165 17.06 9.80 -9.45
C GLY A 165 15.67 9.41 -9.89
N LYS A 166 15.49 9.22 -11.18
CA LYS A 166 14.24 8.75 -11.78
C LYS A 166 14.05 7.27 -11.49
N LEU A 167 12.95 6.93 -10.81
CA LEU A 167 12.65 5.54 -10.49
C LEU A 167 12.14 4.81 -11.75
N CYS A 168 12.85 3.76 -12.12
CA CYS A 168 12.44 2.86 -13.21
C CYS A 168 12.43 1.40 -12.76
N ILE A 169 11.65 0.57 -13.44
CA ILE A 169 11.69 -0.89 -13.26
C ILE A 169 12.37 -1.49 -14.49
N GLN A 170 13.42 -2.27 -14.24
CA GLN A 170 14.33 -2.76 -15.29
C GLN A 170 13.71 -3.86 -16.15
N TYR A 171 12.95 -4.77 -15.55
CA TYR A 171 12.35 -5.90 -16.24
C TYR A 171 10.84 -5.96 -16.01
N PRO A 172 10.09 -6.49 -16.98
CA PRO A 172 8.65 -6.68 -16.82
C PRO A 172 8.34 -7.67 -15.69
N TRP A 173 7.18 -7.51 -15.07
CA TRP A 173 6.66 -8.37 -14.00
C TRP A 173 5.22 -8.81 -14.33
N PRO A 174 4.69 -9.87 -13.69
CA PRO A 174 3.42 -10.46 -14.08
C PRO A 174 2.21 -9.51 -14.03
N SER A 175 2.17 -8.57 -13.11
CA SER A 175 1.02 -7.67 -12.90
C SER A 175 1.11 -6.34 -13.66
N ILE A 176 2.16 -6.11 -14.46
CA ILE A 176 2.26 -4.90 -15.29
C ILE A 176 1.06 -4.74 -16.22
N ALA A 177 0.53 -3.52 -16.32
CA ALA A 177 -0.47 -3.22 -17.35
C ALA A 177 0.10 -3.51 -18.75
N ARG A 178 -0.73 -4.07 -19.63
CA ARG A 178 -0.29 -4.46 -20.99
C ARG A 178 -0.59 -3.39 -22.02
N THR A 179 -1.52 -2.50 -21.71
CA THR A 179 -1.95 -1.44 -22.62
C THR A 179 -2.90 -0.48 -21.90
N ILE A 180 -3.17 0.67 -22.51
CA ILE A 180 -4.34 1.48 -22.25
C ILE A 180 -5.42 1.09 -23.26
N TRP A 181 -6.62 0.81 -22.78
CA TRP A 181 -7.73 0.41 -23.64
C TRP A 181 -7.97 1.41 -24.77
N GLY A 182 -7.93 0.94 -26.01
CA GLY A 182 -8.14 1.78 -27.19
C GLY A 182 -6.96 2.70 -27.55
N ASP A 183 -5.88 2.76 -26.76
CA ASP A 183 -4.75 3.67 -27.00
C ASP A 183 -3.39 3.07 -26.56
N HIS A 184 -2.97 2.03 -27.27
CA HIS A 184 -1.67 1.39 -26.98
C HIS A 184 -0.49 2.36 -27.20
N LYS A 185 -0.60 3.28 -28.16
CA LYS A 185 0.46 4.26 -28.42
C LYS A 185 0.70 5.18 -27.23
N ARG A 186 -0.35 5.61 -26.58
CA ARG A 186 -0.27 6.40 -25.33
C ARG A 186 0.42 5.60 -24.23
N TYR A 187 0.09 4.33 -24.06
CA TYR A 187 0.74 3.45 -23.08
C TYR A 187 2.27 3.42 -23.27
N ILE A 188 2.73 3.16 -24.50
CA ILE A 188 4.16 3.13 -24.82
C ILE A 188 4.79 4.52 -24.59
N ASN A 189 4.16 5.58 -25.08
CA ASN A 189 4.69 6.93 -24.94
C ASN A 189 4.79 7.40 -23.49
N THR A 190 3.85 7.01 -22.63
CA THR A 190 3.84 7.44 -21.23
C THR A 190 4.89 6.70 -20.40
N TYR A 191 5.02 5.38 -20.57
CA TYR A 191 5.76 4.55 -19.61
C TYR A 191 7.09 4.02 -20.15
N PHE A 192 7.34 4.05 -21.47
CA PHE A 192 8.51 3.41 -22.08
C PHE A 192 9.31 4.32 -23.02
N SER A 193 8.85 5.54 -23.28
CA SER A 193 9.58 6.44 -24.22
C SER A 193 10.70 7.23 -23.55
N ALA A 194 10.63 7.45 -22.24
CA ALA A 194 11.64 8.23 -21.52
C ALA A 194 12.98 7.47 -21.40
N PHE A 195 12.92 6.16 -21.16
CA PHE A 195 14.09 5.32 -20.96
C PHE A 195 13.90 4.00 -21.71
N GLU A 196 14.78 3.72 -22.65
CA GLU A 196 14.66 2.55 -23.53
C GLU A 196 14.61 1.25 -22.74
N ASN A 197 13.62 0.40 -23.05
CA ASN A 197 13.40 -0.93 -22.45
C ASN A 197 13.18 -0.92 -20.92
N LYS A 198 12.76 0.21 -20.34
CA LYS A 198 12.48 0.33 -18.90
C LYS A 198 11.12 0.95 -18.67
N TYR A 199 10.42 0.45 -17.67
CA TYR A 199 9.18 1.10 -17.21
C TYR A 199 9.54 2.30 -16.35
N PHE A 200 9.18 3.49 -16.81
CA PHE A 200 9.35 4.73 -16.06
C PHE A 200 8.12 4.99 -15.20
N THR A 201 8.32 5.15 -13.90
CA THR A 201 7.24 5.31 -12.93
C THR A 201 6.67 6.74 -12.89
N GLY A 202 7.46 7.72 -13.30
CA GLY A 202 7.14 9.14 -13.14
C GLY A 202 7.57 9.73 -11.78
N ASP A 203 8.13 8.90 -10.89
CA ASP A 203 8.65 9.30 -9.57
C ASP A 203 10.14 9.58 -9.59
#